data_26fcb21ca0f70a1f48733734c0609a09
#
_entry.id   26fcb21ca0f70a1f48733734c0609a09
#
_cell.length_a   1.000
_cell.length_b   1.000
_cell.length_c   1.000
_cell.angle_alpha   90.00
_cell.angle_beta   90.00
_cell.angle_gamma   90.00
#
_symmetry.space_group_name_H-M   'P 1'
#
loop_
_entity.id
_entity.type
_entity.pdbx_description
1 polymer ?
#
loop_
_entity_poly.entity_id
_entity_poly.type
_entity_poly.pdbx_seq_one_letter_code
_entity_poly.pdbx_strand_id
1 'polypeptide(L)'
;MEKVKILIITQHFYPENFRINDIASEWVKRGYEVEAVTAIPNYPQGKFFKGYGFFKRRTEEWNGIRIHHIPIIPSGNNPLQLILNYYSFPFFGFFWNLFTRIKADYVFMFETSPMHQCKIGVRYAKKHKVPLYLYAQDLWP
;
A
#
# COMPACT_ATOMS: atom_id res chain seq x y z
N MET A 1 -27.81 -3.58 0.60
CA MET A 1 -26.75 -4.55 0.28
C MET A 1 -25.40 -3.99 0.65
N GLU A 2 -24.64 -4.75 1.41
CA GLU A 2 -23.28 -4.35 1.73
C GLU A 2 -22.40 -4.47 0.49
N LYS A 3 -21.56 -3.48 0.27
CA LYS A 3 -20.59 -3.52 -0.82
C LYS A 3 -19.47 -4.50 -0.50
N VAL A 4 -18.98 -5.19 -1.51
CA VAL A 4 -17.77 -5.98 -1.38
C VAL A 4 -16.59 -5.03 -1.17
N LYS A 5 -15.79 -5.31 -0.16
CA LYS A 5 -14.66 -4.47 0.22
C LYS A 5 -13.34 -5.08 -0.23
N ILE A 6 -12.57 -4.30 -0.98
CA ILE A 6 -11.24 -4.68 -1.45
C ILE A 6 -10.21 -3.85 -0.70
N LEU A 7 -9.25 -4.52 -0.08
CA LEU A 7 -8.11 -3.87 0.54
C LEU A 7 -6.90 -4.01 -0.39
N ILE A 8 -6.39 -2.87 -0.83
CA ILE A 8 -5.18 -2.82 -1.64
C ILE A 8 -4.00 -2.61 -0.72
N ILE A 9 -2.97 -3.44 -0.85
CA ILE A 9 -1.71 -3.26 -0.14
C ILE A 9 -0.61 -3.11 -1.19
N THR A 10 0.05 -1.95 -1.19
CA THR A 10 1.09 -1.64 -2.16
C THR A 10 2.03 -0.59 -1.58
N GLN A 11 3.30 -0.66 -1.93
CA GLN A 11 4.26 0.35 -1.47
C GLN A 11 3.99 1.70 -2.11
N HIS A 12 3.46 1.73 -3.33
CA HIS A 12 3.26 2.96 -4.10
C HIS A 12 1.79 3.11 -4.50
N PHE A 13 1.22 4.27 -4.18
CA PHE A 13 -0.15 4.60 -4.52
C PHE A 13 -0.26 6.13 -4.62
N TYR A 14 -1.46 6.65 -4.92
CA TYR A 14 -1.68 8.09 -4.94
C TYR A 14 -1.11 8.76 -3.67
N PRO A 15 -0.45 9.91 -3.73
CA PRO A 15 -0.28 10.79 -4.90
C PRO A 15 0.87 10.41 -5.84
N GLU A 16 1.60 9.33 -5.59
CA GLU A 16 2.54 8.81 -6.56
C GLU A 16 1.79 8.26 -7.76
N ASN A 17 2.41 8.31 -8.95
CA ASN A 17 1.73 7.99 -10.19
C ASN A 17 2.03 6.54 -10.62
N PHE A 18 1.10 5.64 -10.32
CA PHE A 18 1.21 4.22 -10.65
C PHE A 18 -0.11 3.69 -11.21
N ARG A 19 -0.03 2.61 -11.98
CA ARG A 19 -1.20 2.01 -12.62
C ARG A 19 -2.28 1.59 -11.63
N ILE A 20 -1.88 1.18 -10.43
CA ILE A 20 -2.85 0.76 -9.41
C ILE A 20 -3.85 1.87 -9.08
N ASN A 21 -3.47 3.14 -9.24
CA ASN A 21 -4.39 4.25 -9.00
C ASN A 21 -5.60 4.17 -9.92
N ASP A 22 -5.38 3.87 -11.20
CA ASP A 22 -6.46 3.77 -12.18
C ASP A 22 -7.31 2.53 -11.95
N ILE A 23 -6.67 1.42 -11.61
CA ILE A 23 -7.37 0.16 -11.31
C ILE A 23 -8.31 0.37 -10.13
N ALA A 24 -7.80 0.96 -9.05
CA ALA A 24 -8.59 1.20 -7.84
C ALA A 24 -9.76 2.15 -8.11
N SER A 25 -9.53 3.21 -8.88
CA SER A 25 -10.59 4.15 -9.23
C SER A 25 -11.69 3.47 -10.04
N GLU A 26 -11.33 2.56 -10.94
CA GLU A 26 -12.31 1.82 -11.73
C GLU A 26 -13.16 0.90 -10.85
N TRP A 27 -12.54 0.26 -9.85
CA TRP A 27 -13.29 -0.59 -8.92
C TRP A 27 -14.34 0.20 -8.13
N VAL A 28 -14.00 1.43 -7.71
CA VAL A 28 -14.97 2.29 -7.04
C VAL A 28 -16.14 2.60 -7.96
N LYS A 29 -15.87 2.90 -9.23
CA LYS A 29 -16.93 3.17 -10.22
C LYS A 29 -17.83 1.97 -10.41
N ARG A 30 -17.31 0.75 -10.25
CA ARG A 30 -18.08 -0.49 -10.40
C ARG A 30 -18.83 -0.90 -9.14
N GLY A 31 -18.77 -0.09 -8.09
CA GLY A 31 -19.56 -0.30 -6.88
C GLY A 31 -18.84 -1.01 -5.74
N TYR A 32 -17.54 -1.24 -5.85
CA TYR A 32 -16.76 -1.82 -4.75
C TYR A 32 -16.36 -0.74 -3.75
N GLU A 33 -16.28 -1.14 -2.48
CA GLU A 33 -15.64 -0.30 -1.46
C GLU A 33 -14.14 -0.60 -1.49
N VAL A 34 -13.32 0.43 -1.63
CA VAL A 34 -11.87 0.24 -1.77
C VAL A 34 -11.15 1.05 -0.69
N GLU A 35 -10.26 0.38 0.03
CA GLU A 35 -9.29 1.02 0.92
C GLU A 35 -7.90 0.61 0.50
N ALA A 36 -6.94 1.51 0.65
CA ALA A 36 -5.55 1.25 0.30
C ALA A 36 -4.65 1.48 1.49
N VAL A 37 -3.70 0.57 1.68
CA VAL A 37 -2.61 0.71 2.66
C VAL A 37 -1.33 0.81 1.85
N THR A 38 -0.62 1.92 2.01
CA THR A 38 0.53 2.23 1.19
C THR A 38 1.56 2.99 2.01
N ALA A 39 2.77 3.16 1.49
CA ALA A 39 3.80 3.92 2.17
C ALA A 39 3.56 5.42 2.03
N ILE A 40 4.17 6.19 2.92
CA ILE A 40 4.21 7.65 2.76
C ILE A 40 4.86 7.98 1.42
N PRO A 41 4.25 8.83 0.57
CA PRO A 41 4.75 9.05 -0.78
C PRO A 41 6.15 9.66 -0.80
N ASN A 42 7.04 9.07 -1.59
CA ASN A 42 8.44 9.53 -1.69
C ASN A 42 9.07 9.26 -3.07
N TYR A 43 8.38 8.57 -3.96
CA TYR A 43 8.90 8.24 -5.29
C TYR A 43 8.43 9.29 -6.31
N PRO A 44 9.26 9.75 -7.24
CA PRO A 44 10.62 9.29 -7.54
C PRO A 44 11.74 10.09 -6.86
N GLN A 45 11.46 11.18 -6.15
CA GLN A 45 12.49 12.09 -5.65
C GLN A 45 13.34 11.51 -4.50
N GLY A 46 12.86 10.45 -3.85
CA GLY A 46 13.59 9.86 -2.74
C GLY A 46 13.46 10.60 -1.42
N LYS A 47 12.48 11.49 -1.33
CA LYS A 47 12.14 12.22 -0.10
C LYS A 47 10.62 12.35 -0.03
N PHE A 48 10.08 12.56 1.15
CA PHE A 48 8.63 12.67 1.32
C PHE A 48 8.07 13.82 0.50
N PHE A 49 6.89 13.59 -0.08
CA PHE A 49 6.15 14.65 -0.77
C PHE A 49 5.78 15.74 0.23
N LYS A 50 5.69 16.96 -0.28
CA LYS A 50 5.28 18.11 0.54
C LYS A 50 3.93 17.86 1.18
N GLY A 51 3.83 18.08 2.49
CA GLY A 51 2.59 17.87 3.24
C GLY A 51 2.42 16.46 3.79
N TYR A 52 3.36 15.56 3.52
CA TYR A 52 3.33 14.19 4.02
C TYR A 52 4.50 13.94 4.97
N GLY A 53 4.31 13.02 5.91
CA GLY A 53 5.36 12.63 6.85
C GLY A 53 4.85 11.65 7.88
N PHE A 54 5.72 11.29 8.85
CA PHE A 54 5.34 10.34 9.90
C PHE A 54 4.13 10.82 10.71
N PHE A 55 3.95 12.14 10.83
CA PHE A 55 2.89 12.72 11.62
C PHE A 55 1.99 13.65 10.81
N LYS A 56 2.07 13.60 9.47
CA LYS A 56 1.32 14.46 8.58
C LYS A 56 0.61 13.62 7.52
N ARG A 57 -0.69 13.83 7.37
CA ARG A 57 -1.53 13.24 6.33
C ARG A 57 -1.33 11.72 6.21
N ARG A 58 -1.46 11.04 7.34
CA ARG A 58 -1.36 9.58 7.37
C ARG A 58 -2.60 8.89 6.81
N THR A 59 -3.72 9.59 6.72
CA THR A 59 -4.98 9.10 6.15
C THR A 59 -5.57 10.18 5.27
N GLU A 60 -6.05 9.79 4.08
CA GLU A 60 -6.71 10.73 3.17
C GLU A 60 -7.70 9.99 2.29
N GLU A 61 -8.56 10.75 1.58
CA GLU A 61 -9.47 10.20 0.59
C GLU A 61 -9.15 10.75 -0.79
N TRP A 62 -9.24 9.88 -1.78
CA TRP A 62 -9.02 10.24 -3.18
C TRP A 62 -9.88 9.35 -4.06
N ASN A 63 -10.72 9.96 -4.91
CA ASN A 63 -11.62 9.24 -5.82
C ASN A 63 -12.47 8.17 -5.13
N GLY A 64 -12.93 8.46 -3.91
CA GLY A 64 -13.75 7.52 -3.14
C GLY A 64 -12.96 6.42 -2.45
N ILE A 65 -11.63 6.48 -2.48
CA ILE A 65 -10.75 5.50 -1.85
C ILE A 65 -10.18 6.09 -0.58
N ARG A 66 -10.30 5.36 0.54
CA ARG A 66 -9.63 5.75 1.78
C ARG A 66 -8.21 5.20 1.75
N ILE A 67 -7.23 6.07 1.86
CA ILE A 67 -5.81 5.73 1.78
C ILE A 67 -5.17 5.88 3.15
N HIS A 68 -4.49 4.82 3.59
CA HIS A 68 -3.73 4.81 4.84
C HIS A 68 -2.24 4.74 4.50
N HIS A 69 -1.50 5.79 4.87
CA HIS A 69 -0.06 5.86 4.64
C HIS A 69 0.68 5.34 5.86
N ILE A 70 1.40 4.24 5.72
CA ILE A 70 2.23 3.72 6.80
C ILE A 70 3.65 4.26 6.68
N PRO A 71 4.37 4.38 7.81
CA PRO A 71 5.73 4.92 7.78
C PRO A 71 6.66 4.12 6.89
N ILE A 72 7.59 4.80 6.28
CA ILE A 72 8.64 4.21 5.46
C ILE A 72 9.87 5.12 5.55
N ILE A 73 11.05 4.54 5.38
CA ILE A 73 12.28 5.34 5.23
C ILE A 73 12.35 5.75 3.76
N PRO A 74 12.43 7.06 3.45
CA PRO A 74 12.51 7.50 2.05
C PRO A 74 13.70 6.88 1.34
N SER A 75 13.58 6.67 0.02
CA SER A 75 14.63 5.97 -0.74
C SER A 75 15.94 6.74 -0.82
N GLY A 76 15.91 8.06 -0.70
CA GLY A 76 17.13 8.87 -0.71
C GLY A 76 17.92 8.77 -1.99
N ASN A 77 19.22 9.05 -1.90
CA ASN A 77 20.12 9.12 -3.06
C ASN A 77 21.32 8.17 -2.97
N ASN A 78 21.30 7.20 -2.04
CA ASN A 78 22.44 6.29 -1.90
C ASN A 78 21.93 4.84 -1.72
N PRO A 79 22.78 3.83 -2.02
CA PRO A 79 22.35 2.42 -1.98
C PRO A 79 21.90 1.97 -0.60
N LEU A 80 22.54 2.43 0.47
CA LEU A 80 22.18 2.03 1.83
C LEU A 80 20.76 2.50 2.17
N GLN A 81 20.45 3.74 1.85
CA GLN A 81 19.13 4.29 2.13
C GLN A 81 18.05 3.60 1.31
N LEU A 82 18.38 3.21 0.07
CA LEU A 82 17.46 2.46 -0.77
C LEU A 82 17.13 1.10 -0.16
N ILE A 83 18.14 0.42 0.39
CA ILE A 83 17.94 -0.85 1.08
C ILE A 83 17.05 -0.66 2.30
N LEU A 84 17.29 0.39 3.09
CA LEU A 84 16.45 0.71 4.24
C LEU A 84 15.01 1.00 3.82
N ASN A 85 14.83 1.70 2.71
CA ASN A 85 13.50 1.95 2.15
C ASN A 85 12.78 0.63 1.87
N TYR A 86 13.44 -0.31 1.21
CA TYR A 86 12.83 -1.59 0.84
C TYR A 86 12.38 -2.41 2.05
N TYR A 87 13.16 -2.42 3.13
CA TYR A 87 12.83 -3.21 4.31
C TYR A 87 11.91 -2.49 5.29
N SER A 88 11.86 -1.14 5.23
CA SER A 88 11.03 -0.38 6.16
C SER A 88 9.53 -0.60 5.93
N PHE A 89 9.10 -0.76 4.68
CA PHE A 89 7.69 -0.96 4.39
C PHE A 89 7.16 -2.26 5.04
N PRO A 90 7.76 -3.43 4.82
CA PRO A 90 7.28 -4.63 5.51
C PRO A 90 7.47 -4.56 7.03
N PHE A 91 8.49 -3.85 7.52
CA PHE A 91 8.69 -3.68 8.95
C PHE A 91 7.52 -2.90 9.59
N PHE A 92 7.21 -1.73 9.07
CA PHE A 92 6.08 -0.95 9.58
C PHE A 92 4.74 -1.60 9.25
N GLY A 93 4.66 -2.33 8.15
CA GLY A 93 3.47 -3.09 7.79
C GLY A 93 3.16 -4.21 8.76
N PHE A 94 4.18 -4.82 9.37
CA PHE A 94 3.99 -5.81 10.40
C PHE A 94 3.22 -5.21 11.59
N PHE A 95 3.62 -4.03 12.03
CA PHE A 95 2.92 -3.36 13.13
C PHE A 95 1.52 -2.91 12.72
N TRP A 96 1.36 -2.47 11.48
CA TRP A 96 0.03 -2.14 10.97
C TRP A 96 -0.90 -3.36 11.06
N ASN A 97 -0.41 -4.54 10.70
CA ASN A 97 -1.20 -5.78 10.77
C ASN A 97 -1.63 -6.12 12.20
N LEU A 98 -0.79 -5.80 13.19
CA LEU A 98 -1.12 -6.07 14.59
C LEU A 98 -2.27 -5.20 15.09
N PHE A 99 -2.38 -3.97 14.60
CA PHE A 99 -3.30 -2.98 15.15
C PHE A 99 -4.45 -2.60 14.23
N THR A 100 -4.45 -3.04 12.98
CA THR A 100 -5.50 -2.67 12.04
C THR A 100 -6.84 -3.28 12.43
N ARG A 101 -7.92 -2.50 12.22
CA ARG A 101 -9.30 -2.94 12.39
C ARG A 101 -10.04 -3.04 11.06
N ILE A 102 -9.33 -2.87 9.94
CA ILE A 102 -9.93 -2.95 8.62
C ILE A 102 -10.35 -4.40 8.37
N LYS A 103 -11.61 -4.58 7.95
CA LYS A 103 -12.14 -5.88 7.57
C LYS A 103 -12.50 -5.85 6.10
N ALA A 104 -11.73 -6.57 5.29
CA ALA A 104 -11.94 -6.63 3.85
C ALA A 104 -12.40 -8.02 3.43
N ASP A 105 -13.10 -8.09 2.30
CA ASP A 105 -13.52 -9.36 1.70
C ASP A 105 -12.42 -9.95 0.84
N TYR A 106 -11.59 -9.11 0.24
CA TYR A 106 -10.47 -9.50 -0.63
C TYR A 106 -9.29 -8.61 -0.37
N VAL A 107 -8.09 -9.19 -0.49
CA VAL A 107 -6.84 -8.44 -0.46
C VAL A 107 -6.22 -8.48 -1.85
N PHE A 108 -5.85 -7.33 -2.35
CA PHE A 108 -5.19 -7.19 -3.65
C PHE A 108 -3.84 -6.53 -3.43
N MET A 109 -2.78 -7.22 -3.81
CA MET A 109 -1.44 -6.68 -3.74
C MET A 109 -0.97 -6.32 -5.13
N PHE A 110 -0.64 -5.05 -5.30
CA PHE A 110 0.00 -4.55 -6.51
C PHE A 110 1.48 -4.43 -6.20
N GLU A 111 2.27 -5.25 -6.86
CA GLU A 111 3.68 -5.39 -6.54
C GLU A 111 4.57 -4.86 -7.64
N THR A 112 5.39 -3.90 -7.28
CA THR A 112 6.52 -3.53 -8.10
C THR A 112 7.72 -4.33 -7.58
N SER A 113 8.89 -3.80 -7.47
CA SER A 113 10.03 -4.46 -6.87
C SER A 113 10.39 -3.72 -5.58
N PRO A 114 10.80 -4.39 -4.53
CA PRO A 114 11.08 -5.83 -4.32
C PRO A 114 9.87 -6.62 -3.78
N MET A 115 9.94 -7.94 -3.94
CA MET A 115 8.83 -8.84 -3.60
C MET A 115 8.55 -9.00 -2.09
N HIS A 116 9.48 -8.66 -1.22
CA HIS A 116 9.26 -8.88 0.21
C HIS A 116 8.18 -8.00 0.82
N GLN A 117 7.72 -6.97 0.13
CA GLN A 117 6.55 -6.20 0.56
C GLN A 117 5.27 -7.03 0.60
N CYS A 118 5.25 -8.17 -0.11
CA CYS A 118 4.12 -9.09 -0.11
C CYS A 118 3.82 -9.65 1.27
N LYS A 119 4.79 -9.66 2.18
CA LYS A 119 4.59 -10.20 3.52
C LYS A 119 3.43 -9.53 4.25
N ILE A 120 3.19 -8.25 4.00
CA ILE A 120 2.09 -7.52 4.64
C ILE A 120 0.76 -8.14 4.25
N GLY A 121 0.52 -8.32 2.96
CA GLY A 121 -0.74 -8.87 2.47
C GLY A 121 -0.94 -10.33 2.83
N VAL A 122 0.13 -11.12 2.77
CA VAL A 122 0.05 -12.54 3.14
C VAL A 122 -0.34 -12.70 4.61
N ARG A 123 0.27 -11.91 5.49
CA ARG A 123 -0.08 -11.94 6.92
C ARG A 123 -1.50 -11.49 7.17
N TYR A 124 -1.94 -10.42 6.50
CA TYR A 124 -3.31 -9.95 6.62
C TYR A 124 -4.31 -11.01 6.16
N ALA A 125 -4.07 -11.60 4.99
CA ALA A 125 -4.97 -12.58 4.42
C ALA A 125 -5.09 -13.83 5.29
N LYS A 126 -3.98 -14.29 5.87
CA LYS A 126 -3.99 -15.45 6.77
C LYS A 126 -4.73 -15.12 8.06
N LYS A 127 -4.49 -13.95 8.64
CA LYS A 127 -5.10 -13.54 9.91
C LYS A 127 -6.61 -13.42 9.76
N HIS A 128 -7.09 -12.88 8.65
CA HIS A 128 -8.51 -12.63 8.43
C HIS A 128 -9.20 -13.70 7.61
N LYS A 129 -8.46 -14.69 7.10
CA LYS A 129 -8.97 -15.82 6.30
C LYS A 129 -9.72 -15.34 5.07
N VAL A 130 -9.10 -14.44 4.31
CA VAL A 130 -9.67 -13.89 3.07
C VAL A 130 -8.73 -14.19 1.90
N PRO A 131 -9.29 -14.24 0.66
CA PRO A 131 -8.47 -14.47 -0.52
C PRO A 131 -7.48 -13.33 -0.78
N LEU A 132 -6.31 -13.69 -1.28
CA LEU A 132 -5.27 -12.75 -1.67
C LEU A 132 -5.00 -12.89 -3.16
N TYR A 133 -5.04 -11.77 -3.87
CA TYR A 133 -4.69 -11.71 -5.28
C TYR A 133 -3.43 -10.87 -5.44
N LEU A 134 -2.48 -11.38 -6.21
CA LEU A 134 -1.20 -10.71 -6.44
C LEU A 134 -1.09 -10.30 -7.89
N TYR A 135 -0.88 -9.01 -8.13
CA TYR A 135 -0.53 -8.47 -9.43
C TYR A 135 0.95 -8.10 -9.39
N ALA A 136 1.78 -9.00 -9.90
CA ALA A 136 3.23 -8.79 -9.93
C ALA A 136 3.60 -8.09 -11.23
N GLN A 137 4.05 -6.84 -11.11
CA GLN A 137 4.44 -6.05 -12.27
C GLN A 137 5.88 -6.35 -12.68
N ASP A 138 6.76 -6.57 -11.70
CA ASP A 138 8.16 -6.89 -11.93
C ASP A 138 8.50 -8.22 -11.27
N LEU A 139 8.77 -9.25 -12.07
CA LEU A 139 9.26 -10.52 -11.57
C LEU A 139 10.79 -10.49 -11.55
N TRP A 140 11.32 -9.68 -10.68
CA TRP A 140 12.75 -9.46 -10.60
C TRP A 140 13.30 -10.14 -9.36
N PRO A 141 14.25 -11.07 -9.51
CA PRO A 141 14.82 -11.76 -8.36
C PRO A 141 15.67 -10.86 -7.49
#